data_788559f4b5ab9e9e6166c0a084261a17
#
_entry.id   788559f4b5ab9e9e6166c0a084261a17
#
_cell.length_a   1.000
_cell.length_b   1.000
_cell.length_c   1.000
_cell.angle_alpha   90.00
_cell.angle_beta   90.00
_cell.angle_gamma   90.00
#
_symmetry.space_group_name_H-M   'P 1'
#
loop_
_entity.id
_entity.type
_entity.pdbx_description
1 polymer ?
#
loop_
_entity_poly.entity_id
_entity_poly.type
_entity_poly.pdbx_seq_one_letter_code
_entity_poly.pdbx_strand_id
1 'polypeptide(L)'
;MFKNENITVKKASGEEELFSFHKLRNSLIKSKATTEEADRIVNVLQNKIYQGISTKKIYSMAFRMLKKHAPHIASRYNLKRGLMELGPSGFPFERYISELFKIDGYKTEVGIILNGKCVSHEIDIICKKETSFMLMECKYKNIAGVSIDVKIPLYINSRFQDLLDNNLLQKPFTNFKGWIVTNSRFTDDALAFGKCKNIEMLGWDHPFNNSLKDIIDKTGLYPLTCLTTLTDEEKKWLLEKEIILAKDIENHQKLLVKAGINSARIKTILDESTKLCYSN
;
A
#
# COMPACT_ATOMS: atom_id res chain seq x y z
N MET A 1 25.55 -21.27 6.43
CA MET A 1 25.04 -21.39 7.81
C MET A 1 25.17 -20.02 8.45
N PHE A 2 24.04 -19.40 8.85
CA PHE A 2 24.05 -18.04 9.39
C PHE A 2 24.60 -18.06 10.83
N LYS A 3 25.59 -17.22 11.13
CA LYS A 3 26.06 -16.98 12.49
C LYS A 3 24.96 -16.22 13.26
N ASN A 4 24.48 -16.69 14.39
CA ASN A 4 23.49 -16.06 15.27
C ASN A 4 22.00 -16.40 14.94
N GLU A 5 21.61 -17.67 15.02
CA GLU A 5 20.21 -18.08 14.80
C GLU A 5 19.24 -17.77 15.97
N ASN A 6 19.74 -17.31 17.13
CA ASN A 6 18.94 -17.10 18.35
C ASN A 6 18.78 -15.64 18.77
N ILE A 7 18.75 -14.71 17.82
CA ILE A 7 18.54 -13.30 18.14
C ILE A 7 17.04 -13.01 18.18
N THR A 8 16.56 -12.49 19.31
CA THR A 8 15.19 -11.96 19.46
C THR A 8 15.15 -10.51 19.00
N VAL A 9 14.12 -10.14 18.24
CA VAL A 9 13.89 -8.79 17.75
C VAL A 9 12.54 -8.26 18.20
N LYS A 10 12.43 -6.95 18.37
CA LYS A 10 11.21 -6.28 18.77
C LYS A 10 10.43 -5.77 17.55
N LYS A 11 9.17 -6.22 17.38
CA LYS A 11 8.25 -5.75 16.34
C LYS A 11 7.70 -4.35 16.64
N ALA A 12 7.09 -3.73 15.62
CA ALA A 12 6.37 -2.46 15.79
C ALA A 12 5.12 -2.60 16.72
N SER A 13 4.55 -3.80 16.84
CA SER A 13 3.48 -4.13 17.79
C SER A 13 3.94 -4.21 19.24
N GLY A 14 5.25 -4.20 19.49
CA GLY A 14 5.84 -4.43 20.81
C GLY A 14 6.16 -5.91 21.11
N GLU A 15 5.67 -6.85 20.32
CA GLU A 15 5.98 -8.27 20.45
C GLU A 15 7.45 -8.56 20.15
N GLU A 16 7.98 -9.59 20.81
CA GLU A 16 9.30 -10.14 20.55
C GLU A 16 9.19 -11.45 19.78
N GLU A 17 10.04 -11.63 18.79
CA GLU A 17 10.14 -12.90 18.04
C GLU A 17 11.58 -13.22 17.66
N LEU A 18 11.86 -14.48 17.38
CA LEU A 18 13.13 -14.91 16.83
C LEU A 18 13.34 -14.33 15.44
N PHE A 19 14.49 -13.71 15.22
CA PHE A 19 14.84 -13.13 13.92
C PHE A 19 15.23 -14.22 12.91
N SER A 20 14.70 -14.07 11.70
CA SER A 20 15.03 -14.99 10.60
C SER A 20 15.75 -14.25 9.48
N PHE A 21 17.03 -14.54 9.28
CA PHE A 21 17.81 -14.06 8.13
C PHE A 21 17.23 -14.54 6.80
N HIS A 22 16.64 -15.72 6.79
CA HIS A 22 15.95 -16.25 5.62
C HIS A 22 14.72 -15.39 5.23
N LYS A 23 13.92 -14.96 6.21
CA LYS A 23 12.80 -14.04 5.95
C LYS A 23 13.30 -12.70 5.41
N LEU A 24 14.40 -12.16 5.95
CA LEU A 24 15.01 -10.91 5.44
C LEU A 24 15.48 -11.09 4.00
N ARG A 25 16.25 -12.15 3.71
CA ARG A 25 16.71 -12.47 2.36
C ARG A 25 15.55 -12.56 1.36
N ASN A 26 14.52 -13.32 1.72
CA ASN A 26 13.35 -13.48 0.87
C ASN A 26 12.60 -12.15 0.64
N SER A 27 12.57 -11.25 1.63
CA SER A 27 11.94 -9.93 1.46
C SER A 27 12.71 -9.05 0.48
N LEU A 28 14.04 -9.13 0.48
CA LEU A 28 14.90 -8.44 -0.48
C LEU A 28 14.71 -8.99 -1.91
N ILE A 29 14.71 -10.31 -2.07
CA ILE A 29 14.45 -10.95 -3.38
C ILE A 29 13.05 -10.63 -3.91
N LYS A 30 12.03 -10.63 -3.06
CA LYS A 30 10.68 -10.19 -3.45
C LYS A 30 10.63 -8.75 -3.94
N SER A 31 11.54 -7.90 -3.45
CA SER A 31 11.70 -6.53 -3.93
C SER A 31 12.54 -6.42 -5.22
N LYS A 32 12.81 -7.57 -5.88
CA LYS A 32 13.62 -7.68 -7.12
C LYS A 32 15.12 -7.42 -6.93
N ALA A 33 15.65 -7.51 -5.69
CA ALA A 33 17.09 -7.59 -5.50
C ALA A 33 17.62 -8.90 -6.07
N THR A 34 18.81 -8.87 -6.69
CA THR A 34 19.46 -10.11 -7.13
C THR A 34 19.82 -10.97 -5.92
N THR A 35 20.05 -12.24 -6.17
CA THR A 35 20.50 -13.17 -5.12
C THR A 35 21.79 -12.67 -4.45
N GLU A 36 22.75 -12.19 -5.25
CA GLU A 36 24.03 -11.67 -4.80
C GLU A 36 23.87 -10.40 -3.95
N GLU A 37 22.97 -9.49 -4.35
CA GLU A 37 22.67 -8.27 -3.58
C GLU A 37 22.02 -8.63 -2.23
N ALA A 38 21.03 -9.52 -2.25
CA ALA A 38 20.35 -9.96 -1.04
C ALA A 38 21.33 -10.63 -0.07
N ASP A 39 22.19 -11.53 -0.56
CA ASP A 39 23.19 -12.22 0.24
C ASP A 39 24.23 -11.26 0.80
N ARG A 40 24.72 -10.30 0.02
CA ARG A 40 25.62 -9.25 0.49
C ARG A 40 25.03 -8.44 1.63
N ILE A 41 23.75 -8.02 1.49
CA ILE A 41 23.06 -7.25 2.53
C ILE A 41 22.90 -8.08 3.81
N VAL A 42 22.46 -9.33 3.69
CA VAL A 42 22.29 -10.25 4.81
C VAL A 42 23.61 -10.45 5.54
N ASN A 43 24.71 -10.72 4.82
CA ASN A 43 26.05 -10.94 5.39
C ASN A 43 26.55 -9.70 6.17
N VAL A 44 26.31 -8.49 5.67
CA VAL A 44 26.67 -7.26 6.40
C VAL A 44 25.80 -7.10 7.65
N LEU A 45 24.51 -7.41 7.56
CA LEU A 45 23.58 -7.23 8.68
C LEU A 45 23.78 -8.27 9.79
N GLN A 46 24.26 -9.48 9.49
CA GLN A 46 24.61 -10.51 10.49
C GLN A 46 25.56 -9.98 11.58
N ASN A 47 26.48 -9.09 11.21
CA ASN A 47 27.47 -8.51 12.13
C ASN A 47 26.93 -7.24 12.85
N LYS A 48 25.73 -6.76 12.51
CA LYS A 48 25.16 -5.51 13.06
C LYS A 48 23.89 -5.75 13.88
N ILE A 49 23.30 -6.93 13.77
CA ILE A 49 22.09 -7.30 14.50
C ILE A 49 22.48 -7.82 15.87
N TYR A 50 21.78 -7.35 16.91
CA TYR A 50 21.98 -7.71 18.31
C TYR A 50 20.64 -7.97 19.00
N GLN A 51 20.68 -8.60 20.17
CA GLN A 51 19.51 -8.96 20.96
C GLN A 51 18.64 -7.75 21.28
N GLY A 52 17.33 -7.85 21.01
CA GLY A 52 16.36 -6.77 21.26
C GLY A 52 16.34 -5.64 20.22
N ILE A 53 17.12 -5.74 19.15
CA ILE A 53 17.08 -4.75 18.05
C ILE A 53 15.67 -4.68 17.42
N SER A 54 15.18 -3.49 17.10
CA SER A 54 13.88 -3.37 16.46
C SER A 54 13.90 -3.79 14.98
N THR A 55 12.84 -4.43 14.52
CA THR A 55 12.65 -4.77 13.09
C THR A 55 12.72 -3.52 12.22
N LYS A 56 12.25 -2.35 12.72
CA LYS A 56 12.35 -1.05 12.06
C LYS A 56 13.83 -0.65 11.79
N LYS A 57 14.73 -0.91 12.75
CA LYS A 57 16.15 -0.58 12.59
C LYS A 57 16.83 -1.49 11.58
N ILE A 58 16.52 -2.80 11.61
CA ILE A 58 17.02 -3.78 10.62
C ILE A 58 16.55 -3.36 9.21
N TYR A 59 15.25 -3.09 9.05
CA TYR A 59 14.68 -2.60 7.81
C TYR A 59 15.40 -1.34 7.29
N SER A 60 15.61 -0.34 8.15
CA SER A 60 16.29 0.90 7.77
C SER A 60 17.74 0.70 7.33
N MET A 61 18.45 -0.28 7.91
CA MET A 61 19.81 -0.62 7.49
C MET A 61 19.80 -1.29 6.11
N ALA A 62 18.93 -2.28 5.88
CA ALA A 62 18.77 -2.94 4.59
C ALA A 62 18.38 -1.94 3.49
N PHE A 63 17.38 -1.09 3.76
CA PHE A 63 16.92 -0.04 2.86
C PHE A 63 18.03 0.93 2.45
N ARG A 64 18.85 1.42 3.40
CA ARG A 64 19.97 2.32 3.08
C ARG A 64 21.01 1.66 2.18
N MET A 65 21.25 0.36 2.36
CA MET A 65 22.17 -0.38 1.50
C MET A 65 21.61 -0.54 0.08
N LEU A 66 20.32 -0.86 -0.07
CA LEU A 66 19.65 -0.90 -1.37
C LEU A 66 19.66 0.47 -2.06
N LYS A 67 19.27 1.53 -1.33
CA LYS A 67 19.19 2.90 -1.88
C LYS A 67 20.50 3.38 -2.49
N LYS A 68 21.65 2.98 -1.90
CA LYS A 68 22.98 3.38 -2.38
C LYS A 68 23.31 2.79 -3.76
N HIS A 69 22.81 1.60 -4.09
CA HIS A 69 23.22 0.86 -5.29
C HIS A 69 22.08 0.68 -6.29
N ALA A 70 20.84 0.56 -5.83
CA ALA A 70 19.68 0.29 -6.65
C ALA A 70 18.43 1.02 -6.09
N PRO A 71 18.27 2.35 -6.35
CA PRO A 71 17.17 3.15 -5.81
C PRO A 71 15.79 2.55 -6.10
N HIS A 72 15.53 2.06 -7.31
CA HIS A 72 14.26 1.44 -7.69
C HIS A 72 13.94 0.16 -6.91
N ILE A 73 14.96 -0.66 -6.54
CA ILE A 73 14.79 -1.82 -5.67
C ILE A 73 14.48 -1.34 -4.23
N ALA A 74 15.18 -0.30 -3.78
CA ALA A 74 14.88 0.33 -2.49
C ALA A 74 13.45 0.86 -2.44
N SER A 75 12.94 1.44 -3.53
CA SER A 75 11.57 1.93 -3.62
C SER A 75 10.54 0.80 -3.53
N ARG A 76 10.77 -0.35 -4.17
CA ARG A 76 9.94 -1.56 -4.00
C ARG A 76 9.99 -2.07 -2.56
N TYR A 77 11.19 -2.17 -1.98
CA TYR A 77 11.37 -2.57 -0.59
C TYR A 77 10.67 -1.62 0.38
N ASN A 78 10.54 -0.33 0.01
CA ASN A 78 9.87 0.72 0.78
C ASN A 78 8.33 0.73 0.62
N LEU A 79 7.72 -0.13 -0.19
CA LEU A 79 6.30 -0.07 -0.56
C LEU A 79 5.37 0.10 0.66
N LYS A 80 5.54 -0.71 1.70
CA LYS A 80 4.68 -0.61 2.89
C LYS A 80 4.77 0.75 3.57
N ARG A 81 5.98 1.29 3.69
CA ARG A 81 6.21 2.62 4.25
C ARG A 81 5.67 3.69 3.31
N GLY A 82 5.91 3.57 2.01
CA GLY A 82 5.36 4.48 1.01
C GLY A 82 3.84 4.58 1.09
N LEU A 83 3.12 3.46 1.22
CA LEU A 83 1.67 3.49 1.46
C LEU A 83 1.29 4.20 2.75
N MET A 84 2.08 4.06 3.82
CA MET A 84 1.84 4.75 5.10
C MET A 84 2.15 6.25 5.06
N GLU A 85 2.88 6.72 4.04
CA GLU A 85 3.28 8.11 3.82
C GLU A 85 2.35 8.85 2.83
N LEU A 86 1.27 8.22 2.36
CA LEU A 86 0.32 8.86 1.43
C LEU A 86 -0.37 10.09 2.02
N GLY A 87 -0.33 10.28 3.32
CA GLY A 87 -0.78 11.52 3.94
C GLY A 87 -1.21 11.35 5.39
N PRO A 88 -1.52 12.47 6.07
CA PRO A 88 -2.12 12.39 7.39
C PRO A 88 -3.59 11.96 7.32
N SER A 89 -4.31 12.28 6.23
CA SER A 89 -5.70 11.90 5.98
C SER A 89 -5.80 10.61 5.14
N GLY A 90 -6.99 9.99 5.11
CA GLY A 90 -7.29 8.83 4.28
C GLY A 90 -7.45 9.15 2.79
N PHE A 91 -7.76 10.38 2.43
CA PHE A 91 -8.15 10.78 1.08
C PHE A 91 -7.11 10.45 -0.03
N PRO A 92 -5.79 10.68 0.14
CA PRO A 92 -4.82 10.24 -0.86
C PRO A 92 -4.76 8.71 -1.01
N PHE A 93 -5.04 7.94 0.05
CA PHE A 93 -5.13 6.49 -0.03
C PHE A 93 -6.38 6.04 -0.80
N GLU A 94 -7.53 6.65 -0.59
CA GLU A 94 -8.76 6.39 -1.34
C GLU A 94 -8.55 6.65 -2.84
N ARG A 95 -7.95 7.78 -3.19
CA ARG A 95 -7.58 8.09 -4.58
C ARG A 95 -6.60 7.07 -5.16
N TYR A 96 -5.62 6.66 -4.38
CA TYR A 96 -4.66 5.63 -4.79
C TYR A 96 -5.36 4.28 -5.07
N ILE A 97 -6.26 3.84 -4.20
CA ILE A 97 -7.04 2.61 -4.42
C ILE A 97 -7.92 2.74 -5.66
N SER A 98 -8.55 3.89 -5.86
CA SER A 98 -9.33 4.18 -7.07
C SER A 98 -8.51 3.96 -8.35
N GLU A 99 -7.24 4.40 -8.40
CA GLU A 99 -6.35 4.17 -9.55
C GLU A 99 -6.04 2.69 -9.79
N LEU A 100 -5.94 1.85 -8.74
CA LEU A 100 -5.74 0.42 -8.89
C LEU A 100 -6.91 -0.25 -9.63
N PHE A 101 -8.15 0.15 -9.32
CA PHE A 101 -9.35 -0.43 -9.94
C PHE A 101 -9.62 0.10 -11.35
N LYS A 102 -9.14 1.29 -11.71
CA LYS A 102 -9.23 1.81 -13.08
C LYS A 102 -8.48 0.93 -14.10
N ILE A 103 -7.36 0.31 -13.72
CA ILE A 103 -6.63 -0.62 -14.59
C ILE A 103 -7.47 -1.81 -15.01
N ASP A 104 -8.32 -2.29 -14.10
CA ASP A 104 -9.23 -3.40 -14.38
C ASP A 104 -10.48 -2.96 -15.16
N GLY A 105 -10.50 -1.71 -15.64
CA GLY A 105 -11.56 -1.15 -16.48
C GLY A 105 -12.78 -0.63 -15.73
N TYR A 106 -12.69 -0.45 -14.41
CA TYR A 106 -13.76 0.18 -13.64
C TYR A 106 -13.75 1.70 -13.82
N LYS A 107 -14.94 2.27 -13.95
CA LYS A 107 -15.16 3.71 -13.71
C LYS A 107 -15.28 3.91 -12.22
N THR A 108 -14.50 4.84 -11.67
CA THR A 108 -14.42 5.08 -10.22
C THR A 108 -14.82 6.51 -9.88
N GLU A 109 -15.52 6.66 -8.77
CA GLU A 109 -15.91 7.94 -8.16
C GLU A 109 -15.48 7.92 -6.70
N VAL A 110 -14.89 9.00 -6.17
CA VAL A 110 -14.31 9.06 -4.82
C VAL A 110 -15.04 10.09 -3.99
N GLY A 111 -15.34 9.79 -2.71
CA GLY A 111 -15.96 10.70 -1.76
C GLY A 111 -17.42 11.06 -2.13
N ILE A 112 -18.25 10.08 -2.47
CA ILE A 112 -19.62 10.29 -2.93
C ILE A 112 -20.63 10.07 -1.81
N ILE A 113 -21.52 11.03 -1.59
CA ILE A 113 -22.63 10.88 -0.65
C ILE A 113 -23.80 10.18 -1.35
N LEU A 114 -24.24 9.07 -0.77
CA LEU A 114 -25.42 8.31 -1.18
C LEU A 114 -26.48 8.32 -0.08
N ASN A 115 -27.75 8.41 -0.48
CA ASN A 115 -28.86 8.30 0.46
C ASN A 115 -29.16 6.84 0.77
N GLY A 116 -29.04 6.44 2.01
CA GLY A 116 -29.58 5.20 2.53
C GLY A 116 -31.09 5.30 2.80
N LYS A 117 -31.70 4.24 3.27
CA LYS A 117 -33.09 4.23 3.70
C LYS A 117 -33.28 5.06 4.97
N CYS A 118 -32.34 5.02 5.87
CA CYS A 118 -32.41 5.70 7.17
C CYS A 118 -31.64 7.02 7.17
N VAL A 119 -30.39 7.02 6.65
CA VAL A 119 -29.49 8.19 6.66
C VAL A 119 -28.62 8.23 5.41
N SER A 120 -28.00 9.38 5.16
CA SER A 120 -27.00 9.51 4.08
C SER A 120 -25.64 8.97 4.54
N HIS A 121 -24.90 8.36 3.61
CA HIS A 121 -23.57 7.82 3.82
C HIS A 121 -22.58 8.39 2.82
N GLU A 122 -21.44 8.85 3.29
CA GLU A 122 -20.29 9.11 2.43
C GLU A 122 -19.60 7.78 2.12
N ILE A 123 -19.39 7.49 0.85
CA ILE A 123 -18.72 6.28 0.35
C ILE A 123 -17.37 6.68 -0.21
N ASP A 124 -16.31 6.05 0.28
CA ASP A 124 -14.95 6.41 -0.08
C ASP A 124 -14.71 6.20 -1.58
N ILE A 125 -15.14 5.04 -2.15
CA ILE A 125 -15.01 4.76 -3.58
C ILE A 125 -16.24 3.98 -4.08
N ILE A 126 -16.77 4.42 -5.22
CA ILE A 126 -17.74 3.66 -6.01
C ILE A 126 -17.04 3.19 -7.28
N CYS A 127 -17.14 1.89 -7.59
CA CYS A 127 -16.62 1.32 -8.83
C CYS A 127 -17.76 0.71 -9.66
N LYS A 128 -17.81 1.08 -10.95
CA LYS A 128 -18.84 0.65 -11.90
C LYS A 128 -18.19 0.05 -13.14
N LYS A 129 -18.63 -1.16 -13.51
CA LYS A 129 -18.18 -1.82 -14.75
C LYS A 129 -19.27 -2.76 -15.22
N GLU A 130 -19.78 -2.56 -16.44
CA GLU A 130 -20.86 -3.36 -17.01
C GLU A 130 -22.07 -3.48 -16.06
N THR A 131 -22.34 -4.67 -15.52
CA THR A 131 -23.41 -4.93 -14.54
C THR A 131 -22.91 -4.92 -13.10
N SER A 132 -21.59 -4.73 -12.86
CA SER A 132 -20.98 -4.72 -11.54
C SER A 132 -21.02 -3.35 -10.91
N PHE A 133 -21.45 -3.30 -9.65
CA PHE A 133 -21.46 -2.12 -8.80
C PHE A 133 -20.79 -2.45 -7.47
N MET A 134 -19.72 -1.72 -7.14
CA MET A 134 -18.98 -1.95 -5.91
C MET A 134 -18.97 -0.69 -5.05
N LEU A 135 -19.20 -0.87 -3.78
CA LEU A 135 -18.96 0.15 -2.75
C LEU A 135 -17.73 -0.24 -1.95
N MET A 136 -16.80 0.68 -1.81
CA MET A 136 -15.55 0.43 -1.08
C MET A 136 -15.40 1.41 0.07
N GLU A 137 -15.03 0.88 1.21
CA GLU A 137 -14.60 1.64 2.37
C GLU A 137 -13.10 1.45 2.58
N CYS A 138 -12.36 2.53 2.63
CA CYS A 138 -10.91 2.54 2.79
C CYS A 138 -10.53 2.82 4.25
N LYS A 139 -9.75 1.93 4.86
CA LYS A 139 -9.26 2.11 6.23
C LYS A 139 -7.75 2.29 6.23
N TYR A 140 -7.35 3.54 6.03
CA TYR A 140 -5.94 3.95 6.02
C TYR A 140 -5.32 3.92 7.42
N LYS A 141 -4.08 3.43 7.52
CA LYS A 141 -3.27 3.44 8.75
C LYS A 141 -1.89 4.02 8.46
N ASN A 142 -1.53 5.09 9.16
CA ASN A 142 -0.20 5.71 9.10
C ASN A 142 0.74 5.22 10.22
N ILE A 143 0.26 4.32 11.09
CA ILE A 143 1.02 3.71 12.19
C ILE A 143 1.20 2.22 11.91
N ALA A 144 2.46 1.75 12.00
CA ALA A 144 2.77 0.33 11.82
C ALA A 144 2.29 -0.52 13.01
N GLY A 145 1.92 -1.79 12.71
CA GLY A 145 1.53 -2.76 13.74
C GLY A 145 0.06 -2.70 14.16
N VAL A 146 -0.71 -1.76 13.64
CA VAL A 146 -2.17 -1.68 13.89
C VAL A 146 -2.90 -2.55 12.88
N SER A 147 -3.85 -3.37 13.32
CA SER A 147 -4.76 -4.17 12.49
C SER A 147 -6.18 -3.60 12.51
N ILE A 148 -6.96 -3.94 11.50
CA ILE A 148 -8.40 -3.65 11.43
C ILE A 148 -9.14 -4.77 12.15
N ASP A 149 -9.83 -4.43 13.20
CA ASP A 149 -10.63 -5.36 14.01
C ASP A 149 -12.06 -5.55 13.46
N VAL A 150 -12.80 -6.49 14.05
CA VAL A 150 -14.16 -6.86 13.63
C VAL A 150 -15.19 -5.72 13.76
N LYS A 151 -14.97 -4.71 14.57
CA LYS A 151 -15.88 -3.56 14.73
C LYS A 151 -16.03 -2.80 13.42
N ILE A 152 -14.96 -2.74 12.62
CA ILE A 152 -15.00 -2.04 11.33
C ILE A 152 -15.93 -2.75 10.34
N PRO A 153 -15.76 -4.03 9.98
CA PRO A 153 -16.67 -4.69 9.05
C PRO A 153 -18.10 -4.82 9.59
N LEU A 154 -18.33 -4.91 10.91
CA LEU A 154 -19.67 -4.83 11.50
C LEU A 154 -20.34 -3.50 11.15
N TYR A 155 -19.68 -2.38 11.41
CA TYR A 155 -20.18 -1.04 11.13
C TYR A 155 -20.41 -0.82 9.63
N ILE A 156 -19.45 -1.21 8.79
CA ILE A 156 -19.55 -1.02 7.32
C ILE A 156 -20.67 -1.88 6.74
N ASN A 157 -20.86 -3.10 7.22
CA ASN A 157 -21.98 -3.94 6.80
C ASN A 157 -23.32 -3.25 7.02
N SER A 158 -23.52 -2.61 8.18
CA SER A 158 -24.76 -1.88 8.48
C SER A 158 -24.98 -0.71 7.52
N ARG A 159 -23.91 0.04 7.15
CA ARG A 159 -23.99 1.12 6.15
C ARG A 159 -24.38 0.59 4.77
N PHE A 160 -23.77 -0.50 4.33
CA PHE A 160 -24.10 -1.11 3.04
C PHE A 160 -25.51 -1.65 2.99
N GLN A 161 -26.02 -2.23 4.09
CA GLN A 161 -27.42 -2.67 4.17
C GLN A 161 -28.41 -1.49 4.06
N ASP A 162 -28.17 -0.39 4.78
CA ASP A 162 -29.03 0.79 4.71
C ASP A 162 -29.10 1.38 3.29
N LEU A 163 -27.98 1.35 2.55
CA LEU A 163 -27.94 1.78 1.14
C LEU A 163 -28.71 0.81 0.23
N LEU A 164 -28.55 -0.51 0.42
CA LEU A 164 -29.24 -1.52 -0.37
C LEU A 164 -30.76 -1.48 -0.12
N ASP A 165 -31.18 -1.24 1.10
CA ASP A 165 -32.60 -1.10 1.49
C ASP A 165 -33.26 0.12 0.84
N ASN A 166 -32.50 1.09 0.32
CA ASN A 166 -32.99 2.22 -0.43
C ASN A 166 -32.92 2.03 -1.98
N ASN A 167 -33.02 0.79 -2.45
CA ASN A 167 -32.98 0.47 -3.90
C ASN A 167 -31.76 1.06 -4.63
N LEU A 168 -30.59 1.00 -4.00
CA LEU A 168 -29.33 1.51 -4.56
C LEU A 168 -29.02 0.94 -5.95
N LEU A 169 -29.36 -0.35 -6.16
CA LEU A 169 -29.09 -1.03 -7.43
C LEU A 169 -30.18 -0.71 -8.45
N GLN A 170 -29.83 0.13 -9.42
CA GLN A 170 -30.66 0.42 -10.59
C GLN A 170 -30.00 -0.16 -11.84
N LYS A 171 -30.82 -0.52 -12.85
CA LYS A 171 -30.29 -0.99 -14.14
C LYS A 171 -29.20 -0.03 -14.68
N PRO A 172 -28.12 -0.53 -15.26
CA PRO A 172 -27.85 -1.93 -15.62
C PRO A 172 -27.24 -2.78 -14.48
N PHE A 173 -27.02 -2.23 -13.27
CA PHE A 173 -26.30 -2.88 -12.20
C PHE A 173 -27.15 -3.98 -11.52
N THR A 174 -26.67 -5.20 -11.57
CA THR A 174 -27.32 -6.39 -10.98
C THR A 174 -26.39 -7.14 -10.02
N ASN A 175 -25.09 -6.87 -10.08
CA ASN A 175 -24.08 -7.52 -9.24
C ASN A 175 -23.47 -6.51 -8.28
N PHE A 176 -23.84 -6.62 -7.02
CA PHE A 176 -23.33 -5.78 -5.94
C PHE A 176 -22.22 -6.48 -5.18
N LYS A 177 -21.16 -5.71 -4.83
CA LYS A 177 -20.12 -6.14 -3.89
C LYS A 177 -19.72 -5.01 -2.97
N GLY A 178 -19.73 -5.28 -1.66
CA GLY A 178 -19.13 -4.41 -0.66
C GLY A 178 -17.66 -4.77 -0.45
N TRP A 179 -16.78 -3.77 -0.36
CA TRP A 179 -15.34 -3.95 -0.15
C TRP A 179 -14.86 -3.16 1.06
N ILE A 180 -13.93 -3.75 1.80
CA ILE A 180 -13.12 -3.02 2.79
C ILE A 180 -11.66 -3.14 2.39
N VAL A 181 -11.01 -1.99 2.18
CA VAL A 181 -9.62 -1.93 1.70
C VAL A 181 -8.74 -1.25 2.73
N THR A 182 -7.58 -1.83 3.02
CA THR A 182 -6.63 -1.24 3.98
C THR A 182 -5.17 -1.47 3.58
N ASN A 183 -4.30 -0.52 3.89
CA ASN A 183 -2.85 -0.70 3.83
C ASN A 183 -2.30 -1.47 5.05
N SER A 184 -3.16 -1.92 5.95
CA SER A 184 -2.82 -2.68 7.15
C SER A 184 -3.24 -4.16 7.02
N ARG A 185 -3.34 -4.85 8.15
CA ARG A 185 -3.84 -6.22 8.26
C ARG A 185 -5.23 -6.23 8.85
N PHE A 186 -5.94 -7.31 8.64
CA PHE A 186 -7.18 -7.61 9.35
C PHE A 186 -6.90 -8.60 10.47
N THR A 187 -7.72 -8.56 11.53
CA THR A 187 -7.78 -9.65 12.51
C THR A 187 -8.55 -10.84 11.93
N ASP A 188 -8.34 -12.03 12.49
CA ASP A 188 -9.03 -13.25 12.06
C ASP A 188 -10.55 -13.11 12.17
N ASP A 189 -11.06 -12.48 13.25
CA ASP A 189 -12.49 -12.21 13.43
C ASP A 189 -13.03 -11.25 12.36
N ALA A 190 -12.24 -10.24 11.95
CA ALA A 190 -12.65 -9.33 10.89
C ALA A 190 -12.77 -10.07 9.54
N LEU A 191 -11.82 -10.96 9.23
CA LEU A 191 -11.86 -11.79 8.03
C LEU A 191 -13.01 -12.79 8.06
N ALA A 192 -13.24 -13.44 9.20
CA ALA A 192 -14.34 -14.38 9.37
C ALA A 192 -15.71 -13.70 9.17
N PHE A 193 -15.88 -12.49 9.74
CA PHE A 193 -17.10 -11.72 9.56
C PHE A 193 -17.29 -11.26 8.11
N GLY A 194 -16.23 -10.72 7.46
CA GLY A 194 -16.27 -10.32 6.05
C GLY A 194 -16.71 -11.48 5.14
N LYS A 195 -16.11 -12.65 5.31
CA LYS A 195 -16.50 -13.88 4.60
C LYS A 195 -17.96 -14.26 4.85
N CYS A 196 -18.43 -14.22 6.11
CA CYS A 196 -19.80 -14.55 6.48
C CYS A 196 -20.82 -13.61 5.82
N LYS A 197 -20.48 -12.30 5.68
CA LYS A 197 -21.36 -11.27 5.13
C LYS A 197 -21.10 -10.98 3.65
N ASN A 198 -20.26 -11.77 2.98
CA ASN A 198 -19.91 -11.58 1.57
C ASN A 198 -19.34 -10.17 1.27
N ILE A 199 -18.53 -9.66 2.20
CA ILE A 199 -17.76 -8.43 2.04
C ILE A 199 -16.36 -8.82 1.61
N GLU A 200 -15.90 -8.26 0.49
CA GLU A 200 -14.54 -8.47 0.00
C GLU A 200 -13.55 -7.70 0.87
N MET A 201 -12.48 -8.37 1.29
CA MET A 201 -11.50 -7.82 2.22
C MET A 201 -10.14 -7.74 1.54
N LEU A 202 -9.65 -6.53 1.23
CA LEU A 202 -8.35 -6.31 0.63
C LEU A 202 -7.41 -5.63 1.63
N GLY A 203 -6.43 -6.36 2.11
CA GLY A 203 -5.42 -5.88 3.06
C GLY A 203 -4.00 -5.97 2.53
N TRP A 204 -3.03 -5.56 3.34
CA TRP A 204 -1.61 -5.60 3.01
C TRP A 204 -1.14 -6.98 2.53
N ASP A 205 -1.59 -8.05 3.20
CA ASP A 205 -1.23 -9.45 2.94
C ASP A 205 -2.46 -10.38 2.80
N HIS A 206 -3.63 -9.82 2.54
CA HIS A 206 -4.89 -10.53 2.32
C HIS A 206 -5.62 -9.99 1.08
N PRO A 207 -6.24 -10.87 0.27
CA PRO A 207 -6.16 -12.34 0.30
C PRO A 207 -4.77 -12.88 -0.11
N PHE A 208 -4.47 -14.09 0.25
CA PHE A 208 -3.19 -14.72 -0.10
C PHE A 208 -2.97 -14.75 -1.62
N ASN A 209 -1.79 -14.37 -2.09
CA ASN A 209 -1.39 -14.26 -3.51
C ASN A 209 -2.18 -13.24 -4.36
N ASN A 210 -3.07 -12.47 -3.77
CA ASN A 210 -3.79 -11.37 -4.44
C ASN A 210 -4.06 -10.22 -3.46
N SER A 211 -3.14 -10.00 -2.53
CA SER A 211 -3.20 -8.93 -1.55
C SER A 211 -2.88 -7.58 -2.17
N LEU A 212 -3.08 -6.50 -1.42
CA LEU A 212 -2.79 -5.15 -1.88
C LEU A 212 -1.35 -5.02 -2.40
N LYS A 213 -0.36 -5.58 -1.68
CA LYS A 213 1.04 -5.57 -2.15
C LYS A 213 1.24 -6.37 -3.44
N ASP A 214 0.55 -7.53 -3.58
CA ASP A 214 0.70 -8.38 -4.77
C ASP A 214 0.08 -7.70 -6.00
N ILE A 215 -1.05 -7.00 -5.84
CA ILE A 215 -1.68 -6.20 -6.90
C ILE A 215 -0.75 -5.07 -7.33
N ILE A 216 -0.16 -4.34 -6.39
CA ILE A 216 0.78 -3.24 -6.68
C ILE A 216 2.01 -3.76 -7.43
N ASP A 217 2.61 -4.84 -6.95
CA ASP A 217 3.79 -5.44 -7.58
C ASP A 217 3.49 -5.95 -9.00
N LYS A 218 2.29 -6.53 -9.21
CA LYS A 218 1.84 -7.03 -10.51
C LYS A 218 1.53 -5.92 -11.51
N THR A 219 0.91 -4.83 -11.05
CA THR A 219 0.46 -3.73 -11.92
C THR A 219 1.50 -2.66 -12.14
N GLY A 220 2.57 -2.61 -11.32
CA GLY A 220 3.56 -1.54 -11.33
C GLY A 220 3.03 -0.18 -10.83
N LEU A 221 1.84 -0.15 -10.23
CA LEU A 221 1.21 1.08 -9.73
C LEU A 221 1.72 1.48 -8.35
N TYR A 222 3.00 1.74 -8.26
CA TYR A 222 3.59 2.18 -7.00
C TYR A 222 3.14 3.61 -6.64
N PRO A 223 2.82 3.87 -5.35
CA PRO A 223 2.54 5.25 -4.92
C PRO A 223 3.78 6.13 -5.06
N LEU A 224 3.57 7.40 -5.35
CA LEU A 224 4.61 8.43 -5.45
C LEU A 224 5.58 8.41 -4.26
N THR A 225 5.04 8.19 -3.08
CA THR A 225 5.77 8.17 -1.80
C THR A 225 6.84 7.07 -1.71
N CYS A 226 6.79 6.06 -2.59
CA CYS A 226 7.83 5.04 -2.68
C CYS A 226 9.16 5.58 -3.22
N LEU A 227 9.13 6.63 -4.06
CA LEU A 227 10.35 7.17 -4.68
C LEU A 227 11.33 7.66 -3.61
N THR A 228 12.57 7.18 -3.71
CA THR A 228 13.63 7.47 -2.73
C THR A 228 14.46 8.69 -3.10
N THR A 229 14.36 9.15 -4.35
CA THR A 229 15.06 10.34 -4.88
C THR A 229 14.33 11.64 -4.60
N LEU A 230 13.05 11.57 -4.20
CA LEU A 230 12.29 12.71 -3.70
C LEU A 230 12.48 12.89 -2.18
N THR A 231 12.53 14.14 -1.72
CA THR A 231 12.46 14.47 -0.29
C THR A 231 11.02 14.32 0.23
N ASP A 232 10.84 14.28 1.55
CA ASP A 232 9.51 14.18 2.15
C ASP A 232 8.65 15.42 1.85
N GLU A 233 9.28 16.63 1.79
CA GLU A 233 8.62 17.89 1.41
C GLU A 233 8.18 17.87 -0.07
N GLU A 234 9.04 17.38 -0.97
CA GLU A 234 8.72 17.25 -2.40
C GLU A 234 7.57 16.27 -2.61
N LYS A 235 7.58 15.12 -1.92
CA LYS A 235 6.47 14.14 -1.96
C LYS A 235 5.16 14.77 -1.50
N LYS A 236 5.19 15.45 -0.34
CA LYS A 236 4.00 16.12 0.21
C LYS A 236 3.45 17.16 -0.77
N TRP A 237 4.31 18.01 -1.32
CA TRP A 237 3.91 19.02 -2.28
C TRP A 237 3.29 18.42 -3.55
N LEU A 238 3.87 17.32 -4.07
CA LEU A 238 3.34 16.62 -5.25
C LEU A 238 1.99 15.94 -4.96
N LEU A 239 1.81 15.36 -3.76
CA LEU A 239 0.52 14.80 -3.33
C LEU A 239 -0.56 15.90 -3.24
N GLU A 240 -0.23 17.11 -2.77
CA GLU A 240 -1.13 18.28 -2.78
C GLU A 240 -1.49 18.72 -4.22
N LYS A 241 -0.66 18.41 -5.21
CA LYS A 241 -0.94 18.58 -6.65
C LYS A 241 -1.59 17.36 -7.29
N GLU A 242 -2.09 16.45 -6.45
CA GLU A 242 -2.84 15.26 -6.86
C GLU A 242 -2.02 14.22 -7.65
N ILE A 243 -0.69 14.28 -7.60
CA ILE A 243 0.19 13.25 -8.17
C ILE A 243 0.28 12.12 -7.15
N ILE A 244 -0.44 11.04 -7.39
CA ILE A 244 -0.55 9.90 -6.46
C ILE A 244 0.36 8.76 -6.85
N LEU A 245 0.52 8.49 -8.15
CA LEU A 245 1.31 7.37 -8.67
C LEU A 245 2.72 7.82 -9.08
N ALA A 246 3.70 6.98 -8.82
CA ALA A 246 5.08 7.24 -9.23
C ALA A 246 5.21 7.41 -10.74
N LYS A 247 4.50 6.60 -11.53
CA LYS A 247 4.53 6.66 -13.00
C LYS A 247 4.03 8.00 -13.56
N ASP A 248 3.13 8.71 -12.86
CA ASP A 248 2.54 9.95 -13.37
C ASP A 248 3.54 11.11 -13.40
N ILE A 249 4.65 11.00 -12.69
CA ILE A 249 5.73 12.01 -12.69
C ILE A 249 6.24 12.28 -14.10
N GLU A 250 6.32 11.27 -14.97
CA GLU A 250 6.79 11.43 -16.35
C GLU A 250 5.97 12.48 -17.10
N ASN A 251 4.66 12.50 -16.91
CA ASN A 251 3.75 13.45 -17.55
C ASN A 251 3.70 14.82 -16.83
N HIS A 252 4.29 14.92 -15.65
CA HIS A 252 4.18 16.11 -14.78
C HIS A 252 5.55 16.77 -14.48
N GLN A 253 6.53 16.63 -15.38
CA GLN A 253 7.90 17.16 -15.19
C GLN A 253 7.92 18.67 -14.89
N LYS A 254 6.96 19.45 -15.45
CA LYS A 254 6.83 20.89 -15.15
C LYS A 254 6.57 21.16 -13.67
N LEU A 255 5.92 20.23 -12.96
CA LEU A 255 5.71 20.36 -11.51
C LEU A 255 7.00 20.13 -10.74
N LEU A 256 7.87 19.21 -11.19
CA LEU A 256 9.19 19.02 -10.57
C LEU A 256 10.04 20.29 -10.66
N VAL A 257 10.02 20.98 -11.81
CA VAL A 257 10.69 22.27 -11.97
C VAL A 257 10.11 23.33 -11.02
N LYS A 258 8.76 23.41 -10.90
CA LYS A 258 8.08 24.33 -9.99
C LYS A 258 8.40 24.04 -8.51
N ALA A 259 8.67 22.79 -8.16
CA ALA A 259 9.14 22.38 -6.82
C ALA A 259 10.61 22.74 -6.57
N GLY A 260 11.29 23.43 -7.51
CA GLY A 260 12.70 23.82 -7.39
C GLY A 260 13.71 22.71 -7.65
N ILE A 261 13.27 21.57 -8.22
CA ILE A 261 14.13 20.44 -8.52
C ILE A 261 14.94 20.72 -9.79
N ASN A 262 16.25 20.62 -9.73
CA ASN A 262 17.12 20.85 -10.88
C ASN A 262 17.04 19.69 -11.90
N SER A 263 17.46 19.97 -13.14
CA SER A 263 17.36 19.03 -14.27
C SER A 263 18.08 17.70 -14.03
N ALA A 264 19.23 17.71 -13.38
CA ALA A 264 19.98 16.49 -13.07
C ALA A 264 19.21 15.58 -12.10
N ARG A 265 18.60 16.14 -11.05
CA ARG A 265 17.74 15.38 -10.14
C ARG A 265 16.45 14.91 -10.81
N ILE A 266 15.83 15.73 -11.68
CA ILE A 266 14.65 15.33 -12.44
C ILE A 266 14.95 14.06 -13.23
N LYS A 267 16.08 14.02 -13.96
CA LYS A 267 16.50 12.82 -14.70
C LYS A 267 16.61 11.60 -13.78
N THR A 268 17.20 11.76 -12.61
CA THR A 268 17.34 10.66 -11.64
C THR A 268 15.98 10.18 -11.10
N ILE A 269 15.06 11.10 -10.81
CA ILE A 269 13.71 10.79 -10.35
C ILE A 269 12.93 10.02 -11.43
N LEU A 270 13.01 10.45 -12.69
CA LEU A 270 12.35 9.79 -13.82
C LEU A 270 12.93 8.38 -14.05
N ASP A 271 14.26 8.22 -14.01
CA ASP A 271 14.91 6.91 -14.15
C ASP A 271 14.48 5.95 -13.03
N GLU A 272 14.43 6.42 -11.78
CA GLU A 272 13.92 5.62 -10.65
C GLU A 272 12.46 5.22 -10.86
N SER A 273 11.60 6.16 -11.24
CA SER A 273 10.17 5.92 -11.49
C SER A 273 9.97 4.90 -12.62
N THR A 274 10.65 5.06 -13.75
CA THR A 274 10.56 4.14 -14.88
C THR A 274 10.99 2.73 -14.48
N LYS A 275 12.14 2.59 -13.82
CA LYS A 275 12.62 1.29 -13.34
C LYS A 275 11.73 0.68 -12.28
N LEU A 276 11.13 1.49 -11.41
CA LEU A 276 10.20 1.01 -10.38
C LEU A 276 8.92 0.44 -11.00
N CYS A 277 8.32 1.15 -11.95
CA CYS A 277 6.99 0.86 -12.45
C CYS A 277 6.98 -0.14 -13.63
N TYR A 278 8.01 -0.15 -14.46
CA TYR A 278 8.03 -0.91 -15.73
C TYR A 278 9.10 -2.01 -15.80
N SER A 279 10.00 -2.15 -14.80
CA SER A 279 10.92 -3.31 -14.78
C SER A 279 10.19 -4.54 -14.25
N ASN A 280 9.79 -5.41 -15.15
CA ASN A 280 9.30 -6.76 -14.86
C ASN A 280 10.42 -7.69 -14.42
#